data_19df367559308cda77036b9e47e87197
#
_entry.id   19df367559308cda77036b9e47e87197
#
_cell.length_a   1.000
_cell.length_b   1.000
_cell.length_c   1.000
_cell.angle_alpha   90.00
_cell.angle_beta   90.00
_cell.angle_gamma   90.00
#
_symmetry.space_group_name_H-M   'P 1'
#
loop_
_entity.id
_entity.type
_entity.pdbx_description
1 polymer ?
#
loop_
_entity_poly.entity_id
_entity_poly.type
_entity_poly.pdbx_seq_one_letter_code
_entity_poly.pdbx_strand_id
1 'polypeptide(L)'
;MSKPIDLIEESANAIARSLDVVVYSLDGLFERAVRDRPDYRGLTEFINQASAISDDNVNRVVARLVESMDALKASLSDSERVRLSERDDDTEAYAGEAHEAFGAFFAQAKLAYAKRLREVIAAKSFGFDTYNADPRIMLRNGQQWHFSVFAYLQTRQMLVNFYNNTKIGLYADAGIAEYTLDTEDAELMFEPYSVESYPEDAAKLFHPRTMNLVGAPYVSSESDV
;
A
#
# COMPACT_ATOMS: atom_id res chain seq x y z
N MET A 1 -2.88 24.92 3.37
CA MET A 1 -2.27 23.71 2.77
C MET A 1 -2.68 22.53 3.63
N SER A 2 -3.07 21.41 3.03
CA SER A 2 -3.34 20.19 3.80
C SER A 2 -2.06 19.70 4.44
N LYS A 3 -2.14 19.16 5.67
CA LYS A 3 -0.97 18.59 6.33
C LYS A 3 -0.53 17.32 5.57
N PRO A 4 0.77 16.97 5.56
CA PRO A 4 1.25 15.74 4.91
C PRO A 4 0.49 14.49 5.35
N ILE A 5 0.14 14.41 6.64
CA ILE A 5 -0.65 13.30 7.17
C ILE A 5 -2.03 13.18 6.49
N ASP A 6 -2.72 14.30 6.30
CA ASP A 6 -4.04 14.30 5.67
C ASP A 6 -3.95 13.76 4.23
N LEU A 7 -2.91 14.16 3.48
CA LEU A 7 -2.66 13.68 2.12
C LEU A 7 -2.38 12.18 2.09
N ILE A 8 -1.59 11.67 3.04
CA ILE A 8 -1.27 10.25 3.13
C ILE A 8 -2.53 9.44 3.46
N GLU A 9 -3.31 9.88 4.44
CA GLU A 9 -4.54 9.20 4.86
C GLU A 9 -5.61 9.21 3.75
N GLU A 10 -5.82 10.33 3.08
CA GLU A 10 -6.73 10.44 1.94
C GLU A 10 -6.32 9.51 0.80
N SER A 11 -5.03 9.48 0.47
CA SER A 11 -4.48 8.63 -0.59
C SER A 11 -4.60 7.15 -0.27
N ALA A 12 -4.23 6.75 0.95
CA ALA A 12 -4.33 5.36 1.39
C ALA A 12 -5.79 4.87 1.37
N ASN A 13 -6.73 5.68 1.85
CA ASN A 13 -8.15 5.38 1.80
C ASN A 13 -8.69 5.32 0.35
N ALA A 14 -8.26 6.23 -0.53
CA ALA A 14 -8.70 6.24 -1.92
C ALA A 14 -8.22 5.00 -2.68
N ILE A 15 -6.97 4.58 -2.46
CA ILE A 15 -6.40 3.36 -3.06
C ILE A 15 -7.10 2.13 -2.51
N ALA A 16 -7.31 2.02 -1.19
CA ALA A 16 -8.01 0.90 -0.58
C ALA A 16 -9.43 0.73 -1.16
N ARG A 17 -10.18 1.82 -1.27
CA ARG A 17 -11.54 1.80 -1.88
C ARG A 17 -11.52 1.39 -3.35
N SER A 18 -10.52 1.82 -4.12
CA SER A 18 -10.41 1.42 -5.52
C SER A 18 -10.14 -0.07 -5.67
N LEU A 19 -9.42 -0.65 -4.72
CA LEU A 19 -9.13 -2.07 -4.69
C LEU A 19 -10.34 -2.91 -4.27
N ASP A 20 -11.20 -2.41 -3.38
CA ASP A 20 -12.46 -3.07 -3.07
C ASP A 20 -13.32 -3.26 -4.33
N VAL A 21 -13.36 -2.27 -5.22
CA VAL A 21 -14.06 -2.38 -6.52
C VAL A 21 -13.50 -3.52 -7.38
N VAL A 22 -12.19 -3.75 -7.31
CA VAL A 22 -11.54 -4.86 -8.05
C VAL A 22 -11.95 -6.20 -7.47
N VAL A 23 -11.99 -6.32 -6.14
CA VAL A 23 -12.47 -7.55 -5.48
C VAL A 23 -13.90 -7.86 -5.90
N TYR A 24 -14.81 -6.87 -5.88
CA TYR A 24 -16.17 -7.05 -6.39
C TYR A 24 -16.21 -7.48 -7.86
N SER A 25 -15.29 -6.99 -8.68
CA SER A 25 -15.20 -7.42 -10.07
C SER A 25 -14.76 -8.88 -10.19
N LEU A 26 -13.81 -9.31 -9.36
CA LEU A 26 -13.36 -10.71 -9.30
C LEU A 26 -14.47 -11.63 -8.75
N ASP A 27 -15.22 -11.19 -7.74
CA ASP A 27 -16.40 -11.90 -7.24
C ASP A 27 -17.44 -12.10 -8.34
N GLY A 28 -17.77 -11.06 -9.08
CA GLY A 28 -18.72 -11.13 -10.18
C GLY A 28 -18.24 -12.03 -11.34
N LEU A 29 -16.93 -12.10 -11.59
CA LEU A 29 -16.37 -13.06 -12.55
C LEU A 29 -16.48 -14.49 -12.03
N PHE A 30 -16.15 -14.71 -10.77
CA PHE A 30 -16.24 -16.02 -10.13
C PHE A 30 -17.67 -16.53 -10.12
N GLU A 31 -18.64 -15.72 -9.69
CA GLU A 31 -20.06 -16.08 -9.70
C GLU A 31 -20.55 -16.47 -11.10
N ARG A 32 -20.16 -15.71 -12.13
CA ARG A 32 -20.49 -16.05 -13.52
C ARG A 32 -19.88 -17.38 -13.95
N ALA A 33 -18.61 -17.61 -13.64
CA ALA A 33 -17.95 -18.88 -13.97
C ALA A 33 -18.62 -20.08 -13.30
N VAL A 34 -19.03 -19.93 -12.02
CA VAL A 34 -19.77 -20.98 -11.29
C VAL A 34 -21.15 -21.24 -11.89
N ARG A 35 -21.88 -20.17 -12.23
CA ARG A 35 -23.27 -20.30 -12.71
C ARG A 35 -23.37 -20.76 -14.15
N ASP A 36 -22.54 -20.15 -15.04
CA ASP A 36 -22.74 -20.31 -16.48
C ASP A 36 -21.85 -21.41 -17.08
N ARG A 37 -20.67 -21.62 -16.49
CA ARG A 37 -19.68 -22.61 -16.96
C ARG A 37 -18.83 -23.21 -15.84
N PRO A 38 -19.41 -24.09 -15.02
CA PRO A 38 -18.66 -24.76 -13.95
C PRO A 38 -17.80 -25.91 -14.48
N ASP A 39 -16.92 -25.62 -15.42
CA ASP A 39 -15.99 -26.55 -16.06
C ASP A 39 -14.59 -25.95 -16.21
N TYR A 40 -13.64 -26.76 -16.71
CA TYR A 40 -12.25 -26.30 -16.90
C TYR A 40 -12.11 -25.17 -17.94
N ARG A 41 -13.06 -25.05 -18.87
CA ARG A 41 -13.07 -23.95 -19.84
C ARG A 41 -13.47 -22.65 -19.17
N GLY A 42 -14.51 -22.69 -18.33
CA GLY A 42 -14.90 -21.54 -17.50
C GLY A 42 -13.80 -21.12 -16.53
N LEU A 43 -13.05 -22.08 -15.94
CA LEU A 43 -11.87 -21.79 -15.13
C LEU A 43 -10.78 -21.05 -15.93
N THR A 44 -10.50 -21.48 -17.16
CA THR A 44 -9.52 -20.82 -18.02
C THR A 44 -9.96 -19.40 -18.40
N GLU A 45 -11.23 -19.24 -18.76
CA GLU A 45 -11.83 -17.91 -19.06
C GLU A 45 -11.76 -16.99 -17.84
N PHE A 46 -12.09 -17.50 -16.64
CA PHE A 46 -11.94 -16.75 -15.38
C PHE A 46 -10.50 -16.28 -15.16
N ILE A 47 -9.52 -17.19 -15.26
CA ILE A 47 -8.10 -16.85 -15.03
C ILE A 47 -7.64 -15.76 -15.98
N ASN A 48 -8.00 -15.84 -17.26
CA ASN A 48 -7.61 -14.85 -18.26
C ASN A 48 -8.23 -13.48 -17.99
N GLN A 49 -9.52 -13.42 -17.68
CA GLN A 49 -10.21 -12.16 -17.37
C GLN A 49 -9.73 -11.57 -16.04
N ALA A 50 -9.52 -12.38 -15.02
CA ALA A 50 -8.98 -11.96 -13.74
C ALA A 50 -7.55 -11.41 -13.87
N SER A 51 -6.72 -11.97 -14.74
CA SER A 51 -5.37 -11.47 -15.02
C SER A 51 -5.44 -10.07 -15.67
N ALA A 52 -6.27 -9.89 -16.69
CA ALA A 52 -6.42 -8.59 -17.35
C ALA A 52 -6.91 -7.49 -16.39
N ILE A 53 -7.89 -7.80 -15.53
CA ILE A 53 -8.37 -6.88 -14.49
C ILE A 53 -7.24 -6.56 -13.49
N SER A 54 -6.47 -7.56 -13.07
CA SER A 54 -5.40 -7.37 -12.10
C SER A 54 -4.31 -6.46 -12.64
N ASP A 55 -3.81 -6.71 -13.86
CA ASP A 55 -2.73 -5.95 -14.47
C ASP A 55 -3.11 -4.48 -14.69
N ASP A 56 -4.33 -4.21 -15.19
CA ASP A 56 -4.84 -2.84 -15.36
C ASP A 56 -4.95 -2.10 -14.02
N ASN A 57 -5.39 -2.78 -12.97
CA ASN A 57 -5.56 -2.16 -11.67
C ASN A 57 -4.25 -1.97 -10.90
N VAL A 58 -3.26 -2.85 -11.03
CA VAL A 58 -1.91 -2.62 -10.48
C VAL A 58 -1.36 -1.31 -11.05
N ASN A 59 -1.41 -1.13 -12.37
CA ASN A 59 -0.92 0.09 -13.01
C ASN A 59 -1.66 1.35 -12.52
N ARG A 60 -2.99 1.28 -12.34
CA ARG A 60 -3.78 2.41 -11.80
C ARG A 60 -3.44 2.75 -10.36
N VAL A 61 -3.21 1.73 -9.53
CA VAL A 61 -2.82 1.92 -8.12
C VAL A 61 -1.45 2.57 -8.05
N VAL A 62 -0.49 2.08 -8.82
CA VAL A 62 0.86 2.64 -8.88
C VAL A 62 0.84 4.09 -9.38
N ALA A 63 0.07 4.39 -10.43
CA ALA A 63 -0.07 5.76 -10.91
C ALA A 63 -0.62 6.70 -9.83
N ARG A 64 -1.66 6.29 -9.09
CA ARG A 64 -2.21 7.08 -7.97
C ARG A 64 -1.22 7.25 -6.83
N LEU A 65 -0.41 6.24 -6.55
CA LEU A 65 0.64 6.34 -5.54
C LEU A 65 1.68 7.38 -5.93
N VAL A 66 2.11 7.39 -7.19
CA VAL A 66 3.02 8.41 -7.75
C VAL A 66 2.40 9.81 -7.65
N GLU A 67 1.13 9.99 -8.04
CA GLU A 67 0.41 11.26 -7.87
C GLU A 67 0.40 11.73 -6.41
N SER A 68 0.26 10.80 -5.47
CA SER A 68 0.29 11.10 -4.03
C SER A 68 1.68 11.51 -3.55
N MET A 69 2.73 10.88 -4.05
CA MET A 69 4.12 11.26 -3.77
C MET A 69 4.42 12.66 -4.32
N ASP A 70 3.96 12.98 -5.52
CA ASP A 70 4.11 14.32 -6.10
C ASP A 70 3.35 15.37 -5.29
N ALA A 71 2.16 15.05 -4.79
CA ALA A 71 1.42 15.94 -3.89
C ALA A 71 2.16 16.15 -2.55
N LEU A 72 2.82 15.14 -2.01
CA LEU A 72 3.66 15.26 -0.81
C LEU A 72 4.88 16.14 -1.08
N LYS A 73 5.58 15.97 -2.21
CA LYS A 73 6.67 16.88 -2.63
C LYS A 73 6.17 18.33 -2.76
N ALA A 74 4.99 18.52 -3.34
CA ALA A 74 4.40 19.85 -3.50
C ALA A 74 4.00 20.50 -2.15
N SER A 75 3.81 19.71 -1.09
CA SER A 75 3.51 20.20 0.25
C SER A 75 4.73 20.75 1.00
N LEU A 76 5.94 20.47 0.52
CA LEU A 76 7.19 20.97 1.07
C LEU A 76 7.30 22.50 0.90
N SER A 77 8.08 23.15 1.73
CA SER A 77 8.39 24.59 1.61
C SER A 77 9.15 24.89 0.32
N ASP A 78 9.15 26.16 -0.11
CA ASP A 78 9.85 26.56 -1.33
C ASP A 78 11.36 26.24 -1.29
N SER A 79 11.99 26.45 -0.12
CA SER A 79 13.41 26.14 0.07
C SER A 79 13.71 24.64 0.01
N GLU A 80 12.82 23.82 0.55
CA GLU A 80 12.94 22.36 0.48
C GLU A 80 12.74 21.84 -0.94
N ARG A 81 11.77 22.39 -1.69
CA ARG A 81 11.55 22.03 -3.09
C ARG A 81 12.74 22.35 -3.99
N VAL A 82 13.41 23.47 -3.75
CA VAL A 82 14.63 23.81 -4.48
C VAL A 82 15.71 22.77 -4.22
N ARG A 83 15.96 22.42 -2.95
CA ARG A 83 16.94 21.39 -2.60
C ARG A 83 16.56 20.00 -3.16
N LEU A 84 15.27 19.64 -3.09
CA LEU A 84 14.80 18.38 -3.63
C LEU A 84 15.05 18.26 -5.13
N SER A 85 14.94 19.37 -5.89
CA SER A 85 15.22 19.37 -7.33
C SER A 85 16.68 19.09 -7.71
N GLU A 86 17.60 19.17 -6.74
CA GLU A 86 19.04 18.86 -6.90
C GLU A 86 19.39 17.42 -6.52
N ARG A 87 18.42 16.64 -6.05
CA ARG A 87 18.59 15.24 -5.64
C ARG A 87 18.03 14.26 -6.67
N ASP A 88 18.50 13.02 -6.58
CA ASP A 88 17.87 11.92 -7.31
C ASP A 88 16.44 11.69 -6.82
N ASP A 89 15.54 11.47 -7.77
CA ASP A 89 14.11 11.24 -7.47
C ASP A 89 13.84 9.75 -7.22
N ASP A 90 13.58 9.41 -5.95
CA ASP A 90 13.28 8.05 -5.52
C ASP A 90 11.87 7.55 -5.91
N THR A 91 11.05 8.38 -6.53
CA THR A 91 9.65 8.05 -6.88
C THR A 91 9.55 6.77 -7.71
N GLU A 92 10.47 6.59 -8.67
CA GLU A 92 10.47 5.40 -9.55
C GLU A 92 10.78 4.12 -8.77
N ALA A 93 11.68 4.17 -7.78
CA ALA A 93 11.99 3.03 -6.91
C ALA A 93 10.77 2.62 -6.09
N TYR A 94 10.09 3.58 -5.45
CA TYR A 94 8.85 3.33 -4.71
C TYR A 94 7.71 2.84 -5.61
N ALA A 95 7.60 3.35 -6.83
CA ALA A 95 6.63 2.85 -7.81
C ALA A 95 6.89 1.38 -8.18
N GLY A 96 8.16 1.00 -8.33
CA GLY A 96 8.59 -0.39 -8.56
C GLY A 96 8.20 -1.31 -7.41
N GLU A 97 8.51 -0.93 -6.17
CA GLU A 97 8.13 -1.69 -4.97
C GLU A 97 6.60 -1.84 -4.85
N ALA A 98 5.85 -0.79 -5.15
CA ALA A 98 4.40 -0.82 -5.15
C ALA A 98 3.86 -1.78 -6.21
N HIS A 99 4.43 -1.74 -7.41
CA HIS A 99 4.05 -2.65 -8.49
C HIS A 99 4.24 -4.11 -8.09
N GLU A 100 5.36 -4.46 -7.47
CA GLU A 100 5.63 -5.81 -6.98
C GLU A 100 4.65 -6.21 -5.85
N ALA A 101 4.46 -5.34 -4.85
CA ALA A 101 3.60 -5.63 -3.71
C ALA A 101 2.14 -5.85 -4.13
N PHE A 102 1.57 -4.95 -4.92
CA PHE A 102 0.20 -5.06 -5.40
C PHE A 102 0.03 -6.16 -6.45
N GLY A 103 1.04 -6.39 -7.29
CA GLY A 103 1.06 -7.49 -8.25
C GLY A 103 1.02 -8.86 -7.57
N ALA A 104 1.88 -9.08 -6.57
CA ALA A 104 1.89 -10.31 -5.77
C ALA A 104 0.54 -10.54 -5.06
N PHE A 105 -0.06 -9.48 -4.60
CA PHE A 105 -1.33 -9.47 -3.95
C PHE A 105 -2.47 -9.92 -4.89
N PHE A 106 -2.62 -9.31 -6.06
CA PHE A 106 -3.63 -9.72 -7.03
C PHE A 106 -3.42 -11.16 -7.51
N ALA A 107 -2.15 -11.61 -7.61
CA ALA A 107 -1.84 -12.98 -7.92
C ALA A 107 -2.39 -13.95 -6.85
N GLN A 108 -2.24 -13.61 -5.56
CA GLN A 108 -2.80 -14.42 -4.47
C GLN A 108 -4.33 -14.45 -4.50
N ALA A 109 -4.97 -13.30 -4.70
CA ALA A 109 -6.44 -13.23 -4.81
C ALA A 109 -6.94 -14.10 -5.97
N LYS A 110 -6.38 -13.95 -7.15
CA LYS A 110 -6.71 -14.77 -8.33
C LYS A 110 -6.56 -16.27 -8.06
N LEU A 111 -5.47 -16.66 -7.40
CA LEU A 111 -5.23 -18.07 -7.05
C LEU A 111 -6.27 -18.60 -6.07
N ALA A 112 -6.70 -17.81 -5.09
CA ALA A 112 -7.73 -18.20 -4.14
C ALA A 112 -9.07 -18.49 -4.84
N TYR A 113 -9.50 -17.58 -5.73
CA TYR A 113 -10.70 -17.78 -6.54
C TYR A 113 -10.57 -18.98 -7.49
N ALA A 114 -9.44 -19.13 -8.19
CA ALA A 114 -9.21 -20.25 -9.10
C ALA A 114 -9.21 -21.60 -8.36
N LYS A 115 -8.63 -21.63 -7.14
CA LYS A 115 -8.69 -22.82 -6.28
C LYS A 115 -10.14 -23.16 -5.92
N ARG A 116 -10.90 -22.17 -5.47
CA ARG A 116 -12.31 -22.37 -5.11
C ARG A 116 -13.14 -22.84 -6.30
N LEU A 117 -12.93 -22.27 -7.48
CA LEU A 117 -13.62 -22.70 -8.70
C LEU A 117 -13.29 -24.16 -9.07
N ARG A 118 -12.03 -24.60 -8.91
CA ARG A 118 -11.65 -26.02 -9.09
C ARG A 118 -12.38 -26.95 -8.11
N GLU A 119 -12.52 -26.54 -6.86
CA GLU A 119 -13.26 -27.31 -5.86
C GLU A 119 -14.74 -27.46 -6.25
N VAL A 120 -15.36 -26.39 -6.74
CA VAL A 120 -16.74 -26.40 -7.24
C VAL A 120 -16.89 -27.36 -8.43
N ILE A 121 -15.98 -27.30 -9.41
CA ILE A 121 -15.97 -28.16 -10.58
C ILE A 121 -15.84 -29.63 -10.16
N ALA A 122 -14.93 -29.94 -9.21
CA ALA A 122 -14.70 -31.30 -8.72
C ALA A 122 -15.88 -31.84 -7.93
N ALA A 123 -16.49 -31.03 -7.11
CA ALA A 123 -17.62 -31.44 -6.26
C ALA A 123 -18.92 -31.66 -7.05
N LYS A 124 -19.05 -31.11 -8.24
CA LYS A 124 -20.30 -31.07 -9.04
C LYS A 124 -21.53 -30.62 -8.23
N SER A 125 -21.27 -29.82 -7.19
CA SER A 125 -22.27 -29.37 -6.23
C SER A 125 -22.23 -27.88 -6.12
N PHE A 126 -23.38 -27.25 -6.31
CA PHE A 126 -23.58 -25.80 -6.28
C PHE A 126 -24.49 -25.46 -5.10
N GLY A 127 -23.91 -25.27 -3.92
CA GLY A 127 -24.62 -24.80 -2.73
C GLY A 127 -24.42 -23.30 -2.52
N PHE A 128 -25.26 -22.70 -1.65
CA PHE A 128 -25.16 -21.27 -1.31
C PHE A 128 -23.78 -20.88 -0.78
N ASP A 129 -23.12 -21.76 -0.04
CA ASP A 129 -21.74 -21.56 0.48
C ASP A 129 -20.67 -21.58 -0.62
N THR A 130 -21.03 -21.98 -1.84
CA THR A 130 -20.11 -22.04 -2.97
C THR A 130 -19.68 -20.65 -3.45
N TYR A 131 -20.53 -19.64 -3.25
CA TYR A 131 -20.33 -18.28 -3.72
C TYR A 131 -19.44 -17.41 -2.82
N ASN A 132 -19.07 -17.88 -1.64
CA ASN A 132 -18.24 -17.10 -0.73
C ASN A 132 -16.78 -17.45 -0.90
N ALA A 133 -16.09 -16.73 -1.77
CA ALA A 133 -14.65 -16.83 -1.96
C ALA A 133 -13.90 -15.65 -1.29
N ASP A 134 -14.22 -15.33 -0.01
CA ASP A 134 -13.57 -14.26 0.72
C ASP A 134 -12.02 -14.34 0.59
N PRO A 135 -11.40 -13.60 -0.36
CA PRO A 135 -9.97 -13.67 -0.58
C PRO A 135 -9.26 -12.92 0.54
N ARG A 136 -8.62 -13.66 1.42
CA ARG A 136 -7.78 -13.09 2.46
C ARG A 136 -6.32 -13.23 2.08
N ILE A 137 -5.54 -12.21 2.43
CA ILE A 137 -4.10 -12.25 2.29
C ILE A 137 -3.52 -12.96 3.48
N MET A 138 -2.75 -13.99 3.20
CA MET A 138 -1.94 -14.64 4.20
C MET A 138 -0.57 -13.96 4.28
N LEU A 139 -0.30 -13.31 5.39
CA LEU A 139 1.00 -12.74 5.67
C LEU A 139 2.01 -13.83 6.07
N ARG A 140 3.31 -13.53 5.99
CA ARG A 140 4.38 -14.47 6.37
C ARG A 140 4.30 -14.98 7.81
N ASN A 141 3.64 -14.21 8.69
CA ASN A 141 3.40 -14.58 10.09
C ASN A 141 2.14 -15.44 10.30
N GLY A 142 1.45 -15.85 9.23
CA GLY A 142 0.23 -16.65 9.27
C GLY A 142 -1.06 -15.86 9.54
N GLN A 143 -0.98 -14.54 9.73
CA GLN A 143 -2.19 -13.71 9.86
C GLN A 143 -2.89 -13.58 8.51
N GLN A 144 -4.23 -13.59 8.57
CA GLN A 144 -5.09 -13.37 7.40
C GLN A 144 -5.74 -12.00 7.51
N TRP A 145 -5.49 -11.16 6.51
CA TRP A 145 -6.03 -9.81 6.46
C TRP A 145 -7.04 -9.65 5.35
N HIS A 146 -8.02 -8.81 5.60
CA HIS A 146 -8.93 -8.34 4.55
C HIS A 146 -8.14 -7.52 3.54
N PHE A 147 -8.55 -7.59 2.29
CA PHE A 147 -7.87 -6.98 1.16
C PHE A 147 -7.70 -5.46 1.29
N SER A 148 -8.78 -4.76 1.62
CA SER A 148 -8.76 -3.31 1.79
C SER A 148 -7.88 -2.86 2.94
N VAL A 149 -7.85 -3.63 4.04
CA VAL A 149 -6.98 -3.33 5.18
C VAL A 149 -5.50 -3.45 4.80
N PHE A 150 -5.14 -4.51 4.07
CA PHE A 150 -3.77 -4.66 3.57
C PHE A 150 -3.41 -3.50 2.64
N ALA A 151 -4.28 -3.19 1.67
CA ALA A 151 -4.03 -2.14 0.70
C ALA A 151 -3.85 -0.76 1.36
N TYR A 152 -4.71 -0.44 2.33
CA TYR A 152 -4.60 0.78 3.11
C TYR A 152 -3.26 0.85 3.85
N LEU A 153 -2.92 -0.20 4.61
CA LEU A 153 -1.68 -0.21 5.39
C LEU A 153 -0.44 -0.18 4.51
N GLN A 154 -0.42 -0.93 3.41
CA GLN A 154 0.70 -0.96 2.48
C GLN A 154 0.91 0.42 1.82
N THR A 155 -0.16 1.04 1.35
CA THR A 155 -0.09 2.39 0.75
C THR A 155 0.38 3.42 1.76
N ARG A 156 -0.22 3.42 2.94
CA ARG A 156 0.14 4.33 4.02
C ARG A 156 1.61 4.20 4.40
N GLN A 157 2.08 2.96 4.58
CA GLN A 157 3.48 2.67 4.86
C GLN A 157 4.43 3.24 3.78
N MET A 158 4.13 2.99 2.52
CA MET A 158 4.96 3.47 1.41
C MET A 158 5.03 4.99 1.38
N LEU A 159 3.89 5.68 1.56
CA LEU A 159 3.84 7.14 1.54
C LEU A 159 4.53 7.76 2.76
N VAL A 160 4.40 7.17 3.95
CA VAL A 160 5.13 7.60 5.15
C VAL A 160 6.64 7.44 4.95
N ASN A 161 7.07 6.28 4.48
CA ASN A 161 8.48 6.03 4.22
C ASN A 161 9.04 7.01 3.18
N PHE A 162 8.31 7.21 2.09
CA PHE A 162 8.69 8.17 1.06
C PHE A 162 8.85 9.58 1.64
N TYR A 163 7.84 10.07 2.38
CA TYR A 163 7.88 11.40 3.00
C TYR A 163 9.04 11.54 3.98
N ASN A 164 9.19 10.58 4.89
CA ASN A 164 10.22 10.61 5.91
C ASN A 164 11.64 10.55 5.28
N ASN A 165 11.86 9.66 4.32
CA ASN A 165 13.15 9.58 3.62
C ASN A 165 13.47 10.90 2.88
N THR A 166 12.46 11.51 2.24
CA THR A 166 12.62 12.81 1.58
C THR A 166 13.01 13.89 2.60
N LYS A 167 12.30 13.99 3.73
CA LYS A 167 12.61 15.00 4.78
C LYS A 167 13.99 14.80 5.39
N ILE A 168 14.35 13.57 5.75
CA ILE A 168 15.69 13.27 6.31
C ILE A 168 16.80 13.63 5.32
N GLY A 169 16.61 13.32 4.05
CA GLY A 169 17.57 13.75 3.03
C GLY A 169 17.72 15.26 2.95
N LEU A 170 16.60 16.00 2.99
CA LEU A 170 16.61 17.47 3.00
C LEU A 170 17.25 18.05 4.27
N TYR A 171 17.07 17.41 5.42
CA TYR A 171 17.71 17.80 6.67
C TYR A 171 19.23 17.61 6.60
N ALA A 172 19.69 16.48 6.09
CA ALA A 172 21.11 16.23 5.87
C ALA A 172 21.75 17.30 4.98
N ASP A 173 21.10 17.65 3.86
CA ASP A 173 21.56 18.70 2.93
C ASP A 173 21.55 20.10 3.55
N ALA A 174 20.66 20.33 4.51
CA ALA A 174 20.58 21.57 5.26
C ALA A 174 21.58 21.65 6.43
N GLY A 175 22.30 20.57 6.74
CA GLY A 175 23.16 20.47 7.91
C GLY A 175 22.38 20.38 9.24
N ILE A 176 21.12 19.97 9.19
CA ILE A 176 20.30 19.70 10.37
C ILE A 176 20.72 18.35 10.91
N ALA A 177 21.20 18.30 12.14
CA ALA A 177 21.77 17.10 12.75
C ALA A 177 20.71 16.23 13.45
N GLU A 178 19.60 16.82 13.87
CA GLU A 178 18.59 16.17 14.69
C GLU A 178 17.18 16.35 14.10
N TYR A 179 16.32 15.36 14.32
CA TYR A 179 14.90 15.39 13.98
C TYR A 179 14.06 14.89 15.17
N THR A 180 12.79 15.23 15.18
CA THR A 180 11.79 14.70 16.11
C THR A 180 10.73 13.94 15.33
N LEU A 181 9.88 13.19 16.06
CA LEU A 181 8.77 12.48 15.47
C LEU A 181 7.45 13.20 15.83
N ASP A 182 6.68 13.55 14.82
CA ASP A 182 5.29 13.95 15.01
C ASP A 182 4.43 12.71 15.13
N THR A 183 4.12 12.32 16.37
CA THR A 183 3.40 11.11 16.71
C THR A 183 2.54 11.33 17.96
N GLU A 184 1.45 10.56 18.08
CA GLU A 184 0.63 10.54 19.29
C GLU A 184 1.27 9.68 20.41
N ASP A 185 2.33 8.94 20.11
CA ASP A 185 3.06 8.14 21.09
C ASP A 185 3.98 9.03 21.92
N ALA A 186 3.58 9.26 23.17
CA ALA A 186 4.28 10.13 24.09
C ALA A 186 5.72 9.65 24.40
N GLU A 187 6.02 8.36 24.28
CA GLU A 187 7.38 7.83 24.50
C GLU A 187 8.33 8.20 23.34
N LEU A 188 7.78 8.43 22.13
CA LEU A 188 8.56 8.78 20.95
C LEU A 188 8.58 10.29 20.67
N MET A 189 7.65 11.06 21.25
CA MET A 189 7.41 12.45 20.89
C MET A 189 8.51 13.44 21.34
N PHE A 190 9.31 13.11 22.35
CA PHE A 190 10.19 14.07 23.02
C PHE A 190 11.68 13.77 22.90
N GLU A 191 12.08 12.73 22.20
CA GLU A 191 13.49 12.40 22.02
C GLU A 191 13.98 12.92 20.66
N PRO A 192 15.04 13.77 20.64
CA PRO A 192 15.69 14.11 19.38
C PRO A 192 16.45 12.89 18.84
N TYR A 193 16.26 12.60 17.58
CA TYR A 193 16.95 11.53 16.85
C TYR A 193 18.00 12.14 15.95
N SER A 194 19.12 11.46 15.77
CA SER A 194 20.16 11.89 14.85
C SER A 194 19.79 11.58 13.40
N VAL A 195 19.96 12.55 12.50
CA VAL A 195 19.77 12.36 11.06
C VAL A 195 20.72 11.27 10.52
N GLU A 196 21.94 11.17 11.05
CA GLU A 196 22.91 10.14 10.65
C GLU A 196 22.47 8.72 11.04
N SER A 197 21.74 8.57 12.14
CA SER A 197 21.24 7.26 12.62
C SER A 197 19.90 6.86 12.01
N TYR A 198 19.26 7.70 11.20
CA TYR A 198 17.93 7.45 10.64
C TYR A 198 17.75 6.08 9.98
N PRO A 199 18.69 5.52 9.20
CA PRO A 199 18.52 4.18 8.62
C PRO A 199 18.30 3.09 9.67
N GLU A 200 18.96 3.18 10.83
CA GLU A 200 18.79 2.25 11.94
C GLU A 200 17.51 2.53 12.73
N ASP A 201 17.22 3.81 12.96
CA ASP A 201 16.02 4.26 13.65
C ASP A 201 14.77 3.94 12.81
N ALA A 202 14.83 4.15 11.50
CA ALA A 202 13.75 3.77 10.60
C ALA A 202 13.40 2.29 10.70
N ALA A 203 14.39 1.41 10.80
CA ALA A 203 14.17 -0.02 10.96
C ALA A 203 13.45 -0.37 12.29
N LYS A 204 13.67 0.41 13.34
CA LYS A 204 13.06 0.22 14.67
C LYS A 204 11.70 0.89 14.81
N LEU A 205 11.62 2.17 14.38
CA LEU A 205 10.47 3.04 14.60
C LEU A 205 9.36 2.82 13.56
N PHE A 206 9.75 2.53 12.32
CA PHE A 206 8.81 2.41 11.20
C PHE A 206 8.54 0.95 10.78
N HIS A 207 8.92 -0.01 11.64
CA HIS A 207 8.66 -1.41 11.36
C HIS A 207 7.15 -1.70 11.29
N PRO A 208 6.66 -2.50 10.32
CA PRO A 208 5.22 -2.79 10.16
C PRO A 208 4.50 -3.34 11.39
N ARG A 209 5.24 -3.91 12.36
CA ARG A 209 4.69 -4.43 13.62
C ARG A 209 4.45 -3.36 14.68
N THR A 210 5.16 -2.23 14.60
CA THR A 210 5.00 -1.10 15.53
C THR A 210 4.02 -0.05 15.00
N MET A 211 3.65 -0.13 13.74
CA MET A 211 2.60 0.70 13.15
C MET A 211 1.26 0.23 13.67
N ASN A 212 0.87 0.74 14.82
CA ASN A 212 -0.54 0.79 15.18
C ASN A 212 -1.27 1.57 14.09
N LEU A 213 -2.50 1.15 13.77
CA LEU A 213 -3.38 1.73 12.76
C LEU A 213 -3.55 3.27 12.88
N VAL A 214 -3.06 3.88 13.95
CA VAL A 214 -3.33 5.28 14.34
C VAL A 214 -2.08 6.16 14.33
N GLY A 215 -0.86 5.64 14.28
CA GLY A 215 0.28 6.50 14.58
C GLY A 215 1.59 6.15 13.89
N ALA A 216 1.66 6.14 12.54
CA ALA A 216 2.99 6.16 11.95
C ALA A 216 3.63 7.52 12.25
N PRO A 217 4.80 7.53 12.90
CA PRO A 217 5.46 8.78 13.22
C PRO A 217 5.96 9.48 11.95
N TYR A 218 5.86 10.81 11.93
CA TYR A 218 6.37 11.65 10.87
C TYR A 218 7.63 12.36 11.36
N VAL A 219 8.59 12.47 10.46
CA VAL A 219 9.81 13.22 10.74
C VAL A 219 9.50 14.72 10.67
N SER A 220 9.86 15.46 11.72
CA SER A 220 9.80 16.91 11.78
C SER A 220 11.09 17.47 12.41
N SER A 221 11.33 18.76 12.26
CA SER A 221 12.41 19.47 12.95
C SER A 221 11.89 20.79 13.53
N GLU A 222 12.62 21.37 14.50
CA GLU A 222 12.29 22.71 15.04
C GLU A 222 12.23 23.79 13.96
N SER A 223 12.88 23.58 12.81
CA SER A 223 12.86 24.49 11.66
C SER A 223 11.61 24.35 10.79
N ASP A 224 10.74 23.39 11.05
CA ASP A 224 9.46 23.18 10.34
C ASP A 224 8.29 23.95 11.00
N VAL A 225 8.55 24.65 12.13
CA VAL A 225 7.56 25.42 12.89
C VAL A 225 7.54 26.89 12.47
#